data_7e165952283967c13217df9427e4c034
#
_entry.id   7e165952283967c13217df9427e4c034
#
_cell.length_a   1.000
_cell.length_b   1.000
_cell.length_c   1.000
_cell.angle_alpha   90.00
_cell.angle_beta   90.00
_cell.angle_gamma   90.00
#
_symmetry.space_group_name_H-M   'P 1'
#
loop_
_entity.id
_entity.type
_entity.pdbx_description
1 polymer ?
#
loop_
_entity_poly.entity_id
_entity_poly.type
_entity_poly.pdbx_seq_one_letter_code
_entity_poly.pdbx_strand_id
1 'polypeptide(L)'
;MLILNEEQYAKNIYENKNTDIKTVLLKIGYLTRYFLHSLNKSDSDNYKETVNWMKKYHSNFDESCYSNLISDAVKKAYKRPFYSIDKIKITKSELEKIASLNNLRAEKVLFVLLCMAKQQSVSNGFTDGLVKYSITELCKTARISVPAEDREYILHNIVQNGLLGYPKKNNTQCLIVNFINDEDEVVIELDELDCQELAYAY
;
A
#
# COMPACT_ATOMS: atom_id res chain seq x y z
N MET A 1 6.46 0.19 -0.45
CA MET A 1 6.14 1.27 -1.41
C MET A 1 4.69 1.67 -1.20
N LEU A 2 4.43 2.93 -0.92
CA LEU A 2 3.08 3.49 -0.92
C LEU A 2 2.73 3.97 -2.33
N ILE A 3 1.46 3.86 -2.71
CA ILE A 3 0.94 4.30 -3.99
C ILE A 3 0.01 5.47 -3.71
N LEU A 4 0.36 6.67 -4.14
CA LEU A 4 -0.48 7.86 -3.95
C LEU A 4 -1.46 8.03 -5.10
N ASN A 5 -1.06 7.71 -6.32
CA ASN A 5 -1.91 7.76 -7.50
C ASN A 5 -2.06 6.36 -8.12
N GLU A 6 -3.19 5.70 -7.80
CA GLU A 6 -3.45 4.35 -8.30
C GLU A 6 -3.66 4.28 -9.81
N GLU A 7 -4.22 5.31 -10.42
CA GLU A 7 -4.42 5.32 -11.87
C GLU A 7 -3.08 5.39 -12.62
N GLN A 8 -2.19 6.30 -12.20
CA GLN A 8 -0.86 6.39 -12.77
C GLN A 8 -0.06 5.10 -12.55
N TYR A 9 -0.19 4.49 -11.36
CA TYR A 9 0.45 3.20 -11.08
C TYR A 9 -0.08 2.08 -11.99
N ALA A 10 -1.39 2.02 -12.20
CA ALA A 10 -2.02 1.06 -13.11
C ALA A 10 -1.61 1.29 -14.57
N LYS A 11 -1.52 2.56 -15.00
CA LYS A 11 -0.99 2.94 -16.30
C LYS A 11 0.44 2.47 -16.49
N ASN A 12 1.30 2.64 -15.50
CA ASN A 12 2.69 2.19 -15.55
C ASN A 12 2.79 0.66 -15.71
N ILE A 13 1.88 -0.11 -15.07
CA ILE A 13 1.81 -1.57 -15.28
C ILE A 13 1.41 -1.90 -16.72
N TYR A 14 0.40 -1.21 -17.24
CA TYR A 14 -0.07 -1.41 -18.62
C TYR A 14 1.00 -1.07 -19.67
N GLU A 15 1.77 -0.02 -19.45
CA GLU A 15 2.83 0.43 -20.37
C GLU A 15 4.13 -0.39 -20.24
N ASN A 16 4.45 -0.91 -19.06
CA ASN A 16 5.65 -1.70 -18.81
C ASN A 16 5.48 -3.17 -19.20
N LYS A 17 5.57 -3.43 -20.49
CA LYS A 17 5.35 -4.74 -21.14
C LYS A 17 6.41 -5.79 -20.81
N ASN A 18 7.54 -5.40 -20.21
CA ASN A 18 8.67 -6.26 -19.89
C ASN A 18 8.66 -6.76 -18.44
N THR A 19 7.62 -6.43 -17.65
CA THR A 19 7.48 -6.91 -16.28
C THR A 19 7.25 -8.43 -16.29
N ASP A 20 7.87 -9.17 -15.37
CA ASP A 20 7.66 -10.62 -15.29
C ASP A 20 6.19 -10.97 -14.99
N ILE A 21 5.75 -12.13 -15.51
CA ILE A 21 4.35 -12.57 -15.42
C ILE A 21 3.85 -12.68 -13.98
N LYS A 22 4.67 -13.16 -13.03
CA LYS A 22 4.26 -13.32 -11.62
C LYS A 22 3.96 -11.97 -10.99
N THR A 23 4.80 -10.98 -11.27
CA THR A 23 4.60 -9.60 -10.80
C THR A 23 3.32 -8.99 -11.37
N VAL A 24 3.03 -9.20 -12.67
CA VAL A 24 1.78 -8.71 -13.28
C VAL A 24 0.57 -9.42 -12.69
N LEU A 25 0.61 -10.73 -12.50
CA LEU A 25 -0.49 -11.48 -11.90
C LEU A 25 -0.80 -11.03 -10.46
N LEU A 26 0.22 -10.69 -9.66
CA LEU A 26 0.02 -10.09 -8.33
C LEU A 26 -0.66 -8.71 -8.41
N LYS A 27 -0.50 -8.01 -9.51
CA LYS A 27 -1.01 -6.66 -9.74
C LYS A 27 -2.21 -6.63 -10.72
N ILE A 28 -2.77 -7.80 -11.06
CA ILE A 28 -3.82 -7.94 -12.09
C ILE A 28 -5.04 -7.05 -11.79
N GLY A 29 -5.36 -6.80 -10.52
CA GLY A 29 -6.43 -5.90 -10.13
C GLY A 29 -6.22 -4.44 -10.52
N TYR A 30 -4.98 -3.96 -10.65
CA TYR A 30 -4.69 -2.63 -11.20
C TYR A 30 -4.89 -2.59 -12.71
N LEU A 31 -4.44 -3.65 -13.41
CA LEU A 31 -4.59 -3.75 -14.86
C LEU A 31 -6.07 -3.81 -15.27
N THR A 32 -6.89 -4.62 -14.59
CA THR A 32 -8.34 -4.71 -14.86
C THR A 32 -9.06 -3.40 -14.54
N ARG A 33 -8.68 -2.68 -13.49
CA ARG A 33 -9.23 -1.36 -13.20
C ARG A 33 -8.83 -0.32 -14.27
N TYR A 34 -7.62 -0.40 -14.81
CA TYR A 34 -7.18 0.48 -15.88
C TYR A 34 -8.00 0.28 -17.16
N PHE A 35 -8.25 -0.96 -17.57
CA PHE A 35 -9.13 -1.25 -18.69
C PHE A 35 -10.55 -0.71 -18.46
N LEU A 36 -11.11 -0.90 -17.27
CA LEU A 36 -12.46 -0.47 -16.94
C LEU A 36 -12.59 1.05 -16.87
N HIS A 37 -11.79 1.70 -16.01
CA HIS A 37 -12.00 3.10 -15.65
C HIS A 37 -11.28 4.09 -16.57
N SER A 38 -10.07 3.76 -17.04
CA SER A 38 -9.28 4.68 -17.87
C SER A 38 -9.51 4.46 -19.37
N LEU A 39 -9.72 3.20 -19.79
CA LEU A 39 -9.98 2.85 -21.19
C LEU A 39 -11.47 2.60 -21.49
N ASN A 40 -12.35 2.78 -20.50
CA ASN A 40 -13.82 2.67 -20.62
C ASN A 40 -14.30 1.35 -21.25
N LYS A 41 -13.66 0.22 -20.89
CA LYS A 41 -14.06 -1.10 -21.40
C LYS A 41 -15.24 -1.67 -20.60
N SER A 42 -16.18 -2.33 -21.29
CA SER A 42 -17.24 -3.10 -20.63
C SER A 42 -16.65 -4.29 -19.85
N ASP A 43 -17.40 -4.92 -18.95
CA ASP A 43 -16.93 -6.07 -18.18
C ASP A 43 -16.48 -7.24 -19.04
N SER A 44 -17.30 -7.57 -20.06
CA SER A 44 -16.97 -8.65 -20.99
C SER A 44 -15.73 -8.33 -21.81
N ASP A 45 -15.55 -7.06 -22.18
CA ASP A 45 -14.38 -6.61 -22.92
C ASP A 45 -13.16 -6.51 -22.02
N ASN A 46 -13.33 -6.07 -20.77
CA ASN A 46 -12.25 -5.99 -19.80
C ASN A 46 -11.57 -7.35 -19.59
N TYR A 47 -12.33 -8.43 -19.42
CA TYR A 47 -11.77 -9.78 -19.34
C TYR A 47 -10.96 -10.13 -20.60
N LYS A 48 -11.57 -9.97 -21.79
CA LYS A 48 -10.92 -10.26 -23.06
C LYS A 48 -9.66 -9.44 -23.29
N GLU A 49 -9.72 -8.14 -23.00
CA GLU A 49 -8.56 -7.24 -23.16
C GLU A 49 -7.45 -7.59 -22.19
N THR A 50 -7.78 -7.95 -20.95
CA THR A 50 -6.78 -8.41 -19.97
C THR A 50 -6.09 -9.69 -20.46
N VAL A 51 -6.87 -10.68 -20.92
CA VAL A 51 -6.33 -11.92 -21.49
C VAL A 51 -5.48 -11.67 -22.74
N ASN A 52 -5.96 -10.82 -23.65
CA ASN A 52 -5.22 -10.48 -24.87
C ASN A 52 -3.91 -9.76 -24.55
N TRP A 53 -3.94 -8.83 -23.60
CA TRP A 53 -2.74 -8.15 -23.13
C TRP A 53 -1.73 -9.14 -22.52
N MET A 54 -2.20 -10.05 -21.65
CA MET A 54 -1.35 -11.09 -21.06
C MET A 54 -0.75 -11.99 -22.13
N LYS A 55 -1.54 -12.51 -23.08
CA LYS A 55 -1.06 -13.36 -24.19
C LYS A 55 -0.03 -12.65 -25.08
N LYS A 56 -0.26 -11.35 -25.33
CA LYS A 56 0.61 -10.55 -26.20
C LYS A 56 2.01 -10.31 -25.61
N TYR A 57 2.09 -10.09 -24.31
CA TYR A 57 3.33 -9.67 -23.65
C TYR A 57 3.98 -10.73 -22.76
N HIS A 58 3.30 -11.87 -22.55
CA HIS A 58 3.81 -12.96 -21.71
C HIS A 58 3.60 -14.30 -22.41
N SER A 59 4.63 -14.79 -23.09
CA SER A 59 4.59 -16.04 -23.86
C SER A 59 4.24 -17.29 -23.03
N ASN A 60 4.52 -17.27 -21.73
CA ASN A 60 4.22 -18.35 -20.79
C ASN A 60 2.85 -18.21 -20.11
N PHE A 61 2.00 -17.27 -20.56
CA PHE A 61 0.67 -17.10 -20.00
C PHE A 61 -0.29 -18.17 -20.53
N ASP A 62 -0.87 -18.93 -19.60
CA ASP A 62 -1.95 -19.89 -19.89
C ASP A 62 -3.24 -19.39 -19.27
N GLU A 63 -4.21 -19.04 -20.12
CA GLU A 63 -5.51 -18.54 -19.69
C GLU A 63 -6.24 -19.53 -18.78
N SER A 64 -6.13 -20.85 -19.06
CA SER A 64 -6.82 -21.88 -18.29
C SER A 64 -6.41 -21.87 -16.81
N CYS A 65 -5.13 -21.59 -16.55
CA CYS A 65 -4.57 -21.52 -15.21
C CYS A 65 -5.02 -20.26 -14.43
N TYR A 66 -5.32 -19.16 -15.12
CA TYR A 66 -5.54 -17.86 -14.48
C TYR A 66 -6.94 -17.25 -14.72
N SER A 67 -7.82 -17.97 -15.40
CA SER A 67 -9.19 -17.52 -15.74
C SER A 67 -9.97 -17.05 -14.51
N ASN A 68 -9.95 -17.81 -13.43
CA ASN A 68 -10.65 -17.46 -12.19
C ASN A 68 -10.07 -16.19 -11.55
N LEU A 69 -8.73 -16.08 -11.51
CA LEU A 69 -8.04 -14.91 -10.96
C LEU A 69 -8.42 -13.64 -11.72
N ILE A 70 -8.41 -13.69 -13.06
CA ILE A 70 -8.77 -12.56 -13.91
C ILE A 70 -10.25 -12.22 -13.75
N SER A 71 -11.13 -13.23 -13.78
CA SER A 71 -12.57 -13.04 -13.61
C SER A 71 -12.90 -12.35 -12.27
N ASP A 72 -12.25 -12.79 -11.19
CA ASP A 72 -12.43 -12.18 -9.87
C ASP A 72 -11.88 -10.75 -9.80
N ALA A 73 -10.75 -10.49 -10.47
CA ALA A 73 -10.19 -9.14 -10.56
C ALA A 73 -11.13 -8.19 -11.32
N VAL A 74 -11.69 -8.63 -12.46
CA VAL A 74 -12.66 -7.87 -13.24
C VAL A 74 -13.91 -7.55 -12.41
N LYS A 75 -14.50 -8.53 -11.72
CA LYS A 75 -15.67 -8.31 -10.84
C LYS A 75 -15.38 -7.32 -9.71
N LYS A 76 -14.16 -7.35 -9.16
CA LYS A 76 -13.75 -6.43 -8.10
C LYS A 76 -13.42 -5.03 -8.60
N ALA A 77 -13.00 -4.89 -9.87
CA ALA A 77 -12.67 -3.60 -10.48
C ALA A 77 -13.82 -2.59 -10.40
N TYR A 78 -15.06 -3.04 -10.60
CA TYR A 78 -16.28 -2.21 -10.50
C TYR A 78 -16.47 -1.55 -9.13
N LYS A 79 -16.09 -2.26 -8.07
CA LYS A 79 -16.32 -1.83 -6.69
C LYS A 79 -15.22 -0.93 -6.13
N ARG A 80 -14.15 -0.74 -6.89
CA ARG A 80 -12.96 -0.02 -6.43
C ARG A 80 -12.50 0.99 -7.49
N PRO A 81 -13.03 2.21 -7.48
CA PRO A 81 -12.48 3.29 -8.30
C PRO A 81 -11.02 3.55 -7.90
N PHE A 82 -10.27 4.20 -8.77
CA PHE A 82 -8.95 4.70 -8.42
C PHE A 82 -9.06 5.84 -7.41
N TYR A 83 -8.12 5.89 -6.48
CA TYR A 83 -7.92 7.06 -5.63
C TYR A 83 -6.63 7.79 -6.03
N SER A 84 -6.59 9.07 -5.70
CA SER A 84 -5.41 9.91 -5.81
C SER A 84 -5.25 10.73 -4.54
N ILE A 85 -4.02 10.77 -4.04
CA ILE A 85 -3.60 11.59 -2.91
C ILE A 85 -2.44 12.43 -3.45
N ASP A 86 -2.52 13.75 -3.31
CA ASP A 86 -1.45 14.61 -3.80
C ASP A 86 -0.18 14.43 -2.98
N LYS A 87 -0.32 14.44 -1.65
CA LYS A 87 0.80 14.30 -0.72
C LYS A 87 0.34 13.70 0.60
N ILE A 88 1.24 12.96 1.27
CA ILE A 88 1.07 12.60 2.68
C ILE A 88 1.69 13.72 3.52
N LYS A 89 0.89 14.31 4.41
CA LYS A 89 1.31 15.37 5.30
C LYS A 89 1.64 14.81 6.68
N ILE A 90 2.80 15.16 7.20
CA ILE A 90 3.26 14.78 8.54
C ILE A 90 3.40 16.05 9.37
N THR A 91 2.80 16.04 10.55
CA THR A 91 2.77 17.19 11.45
C THR A 91 3.93 17.13 12.45
N LYS A 92 4.19 18.27 13.07
CA LYS A 92 5.23 18.42 14.09
C LYS A 92 4.99 17.51 15.28
N SER A 93 3.77 17.49 15.80
CA SER A 93 3.42 16.63 16.96
C SER A 93 3.55 15.14 16.63
N GLU A 94 3.28 14.73 15.40
CA GLU A 94 3.46 13.36 14.95
C GLU A 94 4.94 12.96 14.94
N LEU A 95 5.83 13.83 14.43
CA LEU A 95 7.27 13.58 14.47
C LEU A 95 7.83 13.54 15.89
N GLU A 96 7.38 14.44 16.77
CA GLU A 96 7.78 14.44 18.17
C GLU A 96 7.38 13.14 18.89
N LYS A 97 6.19 12.61 18.59
CA LYS A 97 5.74 11.31 19.12
C LYS A 97 6.61 10.15 18.60
N ILE A 98 6.98 10.16 17.33
CA ILE A 98 7.88 9.15 16.77
C ILE A 98 9.25 9.23 17.44
N ALA A 99 9.84 10.41 17.52
CA ALA A 99 11.16 10.63 18.14
C ALA A 99 11.21 10.27 19.64
N SER A 100 10.05 10.29 20.33
CA SER A 100 9.98 9.91 21.74
C SER A 100 10.35 8.44 22.03
N LEU A 101 10.40 7.58 21.00
CA LEU A 101 10.81 6.18 21.11
C LEU A 101 12.31 6.05 21.44
N ASN A 102 13.13 7.03 21.10
CA ASN A 102 14.60 7.00 21.27
C ASN A 102 15.24 5.71 20.71
N ASN A 103 14.68 5.18 19.64
CA ASN A 103 15.14 3.96 18.96
C ASN A 103 14.90 4.09 17.46
N LEU A 104 15.95 4.38 16.72
CA LEU A 104 15.88 4.66 15.28
C LEU A 104 15.16 3.56 14.46
N ARG A 105 15.29 2.28 14.83
CA ARG A 105 14.60 1.19 14.12
C ARG A 105 13.08 1.25 14.36
N ALA A 106 12.69 1.47 15.62
CA ALA A 106 11.29 1.60 15.98
C ALA A 106 10.67 2.89 15.39
N GLU A 107 11.42 3.99 15.41
CA GLU A 107 11.01 5.27 14.79
C GLU A 107 10.74 5.11 13.30
N LYS A 108 11.66 4.50 12.54
CA LYS A 108 11.45 4.23 11.10
C LYS A 108 10.24 3.34 10.83
N VAL A 109 10.02 2.31 11.65
CA VAL A 109 8.83 1.45 11.53
C VAL A 109 7.56 2.23 11.79
N LEU A 110 7.54 3.04 12.85
CA LEU A 110 6.38 3.83 13.23
C LEU A 110 6.08 4.92 12.21
N PHE A 111 7.10 5.57 11.64
CA PHE A 111 6.94 6.55 10.56
C PHE A 111 6.29 5.92 9.32
N VAL A 112 6.76 4.74 8.89
CA VAL A 112 6.15 4.01 7.77
C VAL A 112 4.70 3.63 8.08
N LEU A 113 4.41 3.18 9.31
CA LEU A 113 3.03 2.86 9.72
C LEU A 113 2.13 4.10 9.71
N LEU A 114 2.61 5.25 10.15
CA LEU A 114 1.88 6.52 10.08
C LEU A 114 1.53 6.88 8.63
N CYS A 115 2.52 6.83 7.74
CA CYS A 115 2.29 7.10 6.31
C CYS A 115 1.29 6.11 5.69
N MET A 116 1.39 4.82 6.04
CA MET A 116 0.44 3.80 5.58
C MET A 116 -0.97 4.05 6.14
N ALA A 117 -1.12 4.44 7.40
CA ALA A 117 -2.40 4.74 8.01
C ALA A 117 -3.07 5.92 7.29
N LYS A 118 -2.36 7.02 7.06
CA LYS A 118 -2.85 8.18 6.32
C LYS A 118 -3.25 7.82 4.87
N GLN A 119 -2.44 7.04 4.17
CA GLN A 119 -2.78 6.57 2.83
C GLN A 119 -4.01 5.65 2.83
N GLN A 120 -4.10 4.70 3.79
CA GLN A 120 -5.20 3.74 3.84
C GLN A 120 -6.52 4.38 4.32
N SER A 121 -6.49 5.48 5.04
CA SER A 121 -7.69 6.24 5.39
C SER A 121 -8.41 6.75 4.14
N VAL A 122 -7.67 7.20 3.15
CA VAL A 122 -8.23 7.65 1.87
C VAL A 122 -8.59 6.46 0.96
N SER A 123 -7.65 5.52 0.79
CA SER A 123 -7.79 4.43 -0.19
C SER A 123 -8.82 3.36 0.18
N ASN A 124 -8.99 3.09 1.48
CA ASN A 124 -9.86 2.03 1.98
C ASN A 124 -10.96 2.54 2.91
N GLY A 125 -11.03 3.86 3.16
CA GLY A 125 -11.95 4.46 4.11
C GLY A 125 -11.70 3.97 5.55
N PHE A 126 -10.47 3.61 5.90
CA PHE A 126 -10.12 3.25 7.27
C PHE A 126 -10.12 4.50 8.13
N THR A 127 -10.79 4.42 9.27
CA THR A 127 -10.87 5.50 10.26
C THR A 127 -9.96 5.21 11.45
N ASP A 128 -9.80 6.21 12.30
CA ASP A 128 -9.16 6.08 13.62
C ASP A 128 -7.72 5.52 13.57
N GLY A 129 -6.98 5.85 12.51
CA GLY A 129 -5.58 5.40 12.37
C GLY A 129 -5.40 3.91 12.11
N LEU A 130 -6.47 3.19 11.75
CA LEU A 130 -6.37 1.77 11.43
C LEU A 130 -5.47 1.56 10.20
N VAL A 131 -4.50 0.66 10.32
CA VAL A 131 -3.58 0.29 9.25
C VAL A 131 -3.51 -1.23 9.11
N LYS A 132 -3.71 -1.70 7.88
CA LYS A 132 -3.43 -3.09 7.51
C LYS A 132 -1.98 -3.19 7.02
N TYR A 133 -1.23 -4.14 7.55
CA TYR A 133 0.20 -4.28 7.26
C TYR A 133 0.62 -5.74 7.05
N SER A 134 1.80 -5.91 6.45
CA SER A 134 2.59 -7.13 6.49
C SER A 134 3.92 -6.80 7.16
N ILE A 135 4.31 -7.53 8.19
CA ILE A 135 5.54 -7.25 8.94
C ILE A 135 6.78 -7.28 8.04
N THR A 136 6.81 -8.18 7.06
CA THR A 136 7.91 -8.29 6.10
C THR A 136 7.98 -7.06 5.18
N GLU A 137 6.84 -6.63 4.63
CA GLU A 137 6.78 -5.43 3.79
C GLU A 137 7.08 -4.16 4.59
N LEU A 138 6.61 -4.08 5.82
CA LEU A 138 6.88 -2.97 6.73
C LEU A 138 8.38 -2.80 6.98
N CYS A 139 9.07 -3.88 7.40
CA CYS A 139 10.52 -3.85 7.63
C CYS A 139 11.30 -3.53 6.35
N LYS A 140 10.86 -4.06 5.21
CA LYS A 140 11.47 -3.74 3.91
C LYS A 140 11.31 -2.27 3.55
N THR A 141 10.11 -1.70 3.73
CA THR A 141 9.84 -0.29 3.44
C THR A 141 10.60 0.63 4.40
N ALA A 142 10.69 0.26 5.68
CA ALA A 142 11.49 0.98 6.68
C ALA A 142 13.02 0.77 6.52
N ARG A 143 13.44 -0.08 5.58
CA ARG A 143 14.85 -0.46 5.36
C ARG A 143 15.56 -0.90 6.63
N ILE A 144 14.87 -1.64 7.49
CA ILE A 144 15.46 -2.24 8.67
C ILE A 144 15.78 -3.72 8.41
N SER A 145 17.01 -4.12 8.73
CA SER A 145 17.44 -5.51 8.68
C SER A 145 17.45 -6.07 10.09
N VAL A 146 16.47 -6.93 10.38
CA VAL A 146 16.35 -7.62 11.68
C VAL A 146 15.92 -9.07 11.46
N PRO A 147 16.35 -10.02 12.31
CA PRO A 147 15.85 -11.39 12.31
C PRO A 147 14.33 -11.44 12.42
N ALA A 148 13.72 -12.52 11.96
CA ALA A 148 12.26 -12.63 11.93
C ALA A 148 11.63 -12.53 13.34
N GLU A 149 12.30 -13.11 14.32
CA GLU A 149 11.93 -13.08 15.73
C GLU A 149 11.92 -11.67 16.35
N ASP A 150 12.83 -10.79 15.90
CA ASP A 150 12.95 -9.44 16.44
C ASP A 150 11.94 -8.45 15.85
N ARG A 151 11.30 -8.79 14.72
CA ARG A 151 10.35 -7.89 14.04
C ARG A 151 9.11 -7.62 14.89
N GLU A 152 8.56 -8.66 15.47
CA GLU A 152 7.40 -8.52 16.34
C GLU A 152 7.74 -7.82 17.67
N TYR A 153 8.97 -8.01 18.16
CA TYR A 153 9.44 -7.31 19.35
C TYR A 153 9.49 -5.79 19.16
N ILE A 154 9.90 -5.31 17.97
CA ILE A 154 9.86 -3.88 17.64
C ILE A 154 8.42 -3.34 17.73
N LEU A 155 7.46 -4.04 17.13
CA LEU A 155 6.05 -3.62 17.18
C LEU A 155 5.51 -3.67 18.61
N HIS A 156 5.84 -4.70 19.37
CA HIS A 156 5.41 -4.83 20.75
C HIS A 156 5.92 -3.68 21.62
N ASN A 157 7.16 -3.27 21.43
CA ASN A 157 7.74 -2.12 22.13
C ASN A 157 6.98 -0.82 21.80
N ILE A 158 6.66 -0.57 20.53
CA ILE A 158 5.89 0.62 20.13
C ILE A 158 4.48 0.60 20.73
N VAL A 159 3.85 -0.59 20.81
CA VAL A 159 2.54 -0.77 21.46
C VAL A 159 2.62 -0.48 22.97
N GLN A 160 3.67 -0.97 23.65
CA GLN A 160 3.88 -0.71 25.07
C GLN A 160 4.07 0.78 25.40
N ASN A 161 4.63 1.56 24.45
CA ASN A 161 4.72 3.01 24.58
C ASN A 161 3.40 3.73 24.23
N GLY A 162 2.32 3.00 23.95
CA GLY A 162 0.98 3.56 23.67
C GLY A 162 0.82 4.22 22.30
N LEU A 163 1.86 4.17 21.44
CA LEU A 163 1.83 4.80 20.11
C LEU A 163 1.11 3.95 19.06
N LEU A 164 1.03 2.64 19.28
CA LEU A 164 0.23 1.72 18.51
C LEU A 164 -0.78 0.99 19.41
N GLY A 165 -1.88 0.56 18.82
CA GLY A 165 -2.89 -0.27 19.46
C GLY A 165 -3.31 -1.44 18.59
N TYR A 166 -3.97 -2.42 19.21
CA TYR A 166 -4.63 -3.51 18.49
C TYR A 166 -6.12 -3.22 18.32
N PRO A 167 -6.70 -3.51 17.14
CA PRO A 167 -8.14 -3.35 16.97
C PRO A 167 -8.91 -4.34 17.83
N LYS A 168 -10.11 -3.95 18.31
CA LYS A 168 -10.98 -4.76 19.18
C LYS A 168 -11.37 -6.13 18.58
N LYS A 169 -11.42 -6.24 17.27
CA LYS A 169 -11.63 -7.52 16.56
C LYS A 169 -10.27 -8.12 16.27
N ASN A 170 -10.06 -9.37 16.67
CA ASN A 170 -8.82 -10.11 16.42
C ASN A 170 -8.50 -10.17 14.92
N ASN A 171 -7.79 -9.17 14.44
CA ASN A 171 -7.21 -9.14 13.11
C ASN A 171 -5.70 -8.92 13.27
N THR A 172 -4.96 -10.00 13.27
CA THR A 172 -3.50 -10.02 13.48
C THR A 172 -2.70 -9.25 12.42
N GLN A 173 -3.36 -8.79 11.35
CA GLN A 173 -2.74 -8.02 10.28
C GLN A 173 -3.10 -6.52 10.32
N CYS A 174 -3.71 -6.06 11.41
CA CYS A 174 -4.07 -4.66 11.57
C CYS A 174 -3.51 -4.10 12.89
N LEU A 175 -3.12 -2.82 12.85
CA LEU A 175 -2.75 -2.00 13.99
C LEU A 175 -3.52 -0.69 13.95
N ILE A 176 -3.51 0.04 15.04
CA ILE A 176 -4.05 1.40 15.14
C ILE A 176 -2.90 2.33 15.49
N VAL A 177 -2.68 3.36 14.69
CA VAL A 177 -1.76 4.46 15.00
C VAL A 177 -2.51 5.48 15.85
N ASN A 178 -2.14 5.59 17.14
CA ASN A 178 -2.95 6.30 18.15
C ASN A 178 -2.72 7.82 18.22
N PHE A 179 -1.83 8.38 17.39
CA PHE A 179 -1.37 9.77 17.53
C PHE A 179 -1.50 10.60 16.25
N ILE A 180 -2.30 10.17 15.28
CA ILE A 180 -2.56 10.97 14.07
C ILE A 180 -3.22 12.28 14.47
N ASN A 181 -2.65 13.38 13.99
CA ASN A 181 -3.13 14.74 14.25
C ASN A 181 -2.96 15.60 12.99
N ASP A 182 -4.01 15.68 12.18
CA ASP A 182 -4.00 16.43 10.92
C ASP A 182 -4.28 17.94 11.11
N GLU A 183 -4.54 18.39 12.35
CA GLU A 183 -4.85 19.78 12.68
C GLU A 183 -3.61 20.61 13.08
N ASP A 184 -2.47 19.95 13.31
CA ASP A 184 -1.24 20.60 13.74
C ASP A 184 -0.39 21.09 12.56
N GLU A 185 0.69 21.83 12.84
CA GLU A 185 1.64 22.35 11.87
C GLU A 185 2.25 21.24 11.02
N VAL A 186 2.06 21.31 9.69
CA VAL A 186 2.66 20.39 8.74
C VAL A 186 4.13 20.74 8.56
N VAL A 187 5.02 19.78 8.81
CA VAL A 187 6.48 19.96 8.70
C VAL A 187 7.12 19.13 7.60
N ILE A 188 6.45 18.04 7.17
CA ILE A 188 6.89 17.22 6.04
C ILE A 188 5.69 16.98 5.11
N GLU A 189 5.93 17.13 3.81
CA GLU A 189 5.00 16.71 2.75
C GLU A 189 5.71 15.70 1.86
N LEU A 190 5.15 14.48 1.74
CA LEU A 190 5.71 13.39 0.95
C LEU A 190 4.91 13.22 -0.33
N ASP A 191 5.56 13.32 -1.46
CA ASP A 191 5.02 13.04 -2.77
C ASP A 191 5.19 11.56 -3.17
N GLU A 192 4.86 11.21 -4.42
CA GLU A 192 4.97 9.84 -4.94
C GLU A 192 6.42 9.32 -4.94
N LEU A 193 7.42 10.19 -5.17
CA LEU A 193 8.84 9.81 -5.17
C LEU A 193 9.31 9.52 -3.74
N ASP A 194 8.96 10.39 -2.80
CA ASP A 194 9.28 10.20 -1.38
C ASP A 194 8.65 8.90 -0.86
N CYS A 195 7.41 8.60 -1.28
CA CYS A 195 6.71 7.36 -0.91
C CYS A 195 7.35 6.08 -1.47
N GLN A 196 8.16 6.18 -2.51
CA GLN A 196 8.96 5.05 -2.99
C GLN A 196 10.17 4.78 -2.10
N GLU A 197 10.67 5.79 -1.41
CA GLU A 197 11.87 5.75 -0.60
C GLU A 197 11.68 6.28 0.84
N LEU A 198 10.52 5.99 1.44
CA LEU A 198 10.10 6.48 2.77
C LEU A 198 11.18 6.41 3.86
N ALA A 199 12.05 5.40 3.80
CA ALA A 199 13.11 5.24 4.80
C ALA A 199 14.16 6.37 4.78
N TYR A 200 14.19 7.19 3.74
CA TYR A 200 15.07 8.36 3.65
C TYR A 200 14.36 9.68 3.96
N ALA A 201 13.02 9.66 4.02
CA ALA A 201 12.22 10.83 4.37
C ALA A 201 12.14 11.05 5.89
N TYR A 202 12.54 10.07 6.68
CA TYR A 202 12.71 10.11 8.14
C TYR A 202 14.22 10.12 8.43
#